data_53c93fb8bcfbe476f4a3eacaede8417f
#
_entry.id   53c93fb8bcfbe476f4a3eacaede8417f
#
_cell.length_a   1.000
_cell.length_b   1.000
_cell.length_c   1.000
_cell.angle_alpha   90.00
_cell.angle_beta   90.00
_cell.angle_gamma   90.00
#
_symmetry.space_group_name_H-M   'P 1'
#
loop_
_entity.id
_entity.type
_entity.pdbx_description
1 polymer ?
#
loop_
_entity_poly.entity_id
_entity_poly.type
_entity_poly.pdbx_seq_one_letter_code
_entity_poly.pdbx_strand_id
1 'polypeptide(L)'
;MIDFRALTNEYKTPLYVYDFDYMTKQFDKLKEAFRGRKSIVAYAVKANSNLSVVQHFAKMGSGADCVSIGEVRRAFLAGVPAYKIIFSGVGKSDSEIREALEKDILYINVESEAELGRVEMIAEELNAKARISVRVNPNIDPKTHPYISTGLHDNKFGVDLSTAKRMYIQANNSLHLDPVGIHFHIGSQLTELTPIRESAE
;
A
#
# COMPACT_ATOMS: atom_id res chain seq x y z
N MET A 1 7.29 -22.01 21.87
CA MET A 1 8.66 -21.56 21.51
C MET A 1 9.11 -22.43 20.34
N ILE A 2 9.63 -21.84 19.26
CA ILE A 2 10.09 -22.58 18.05
C ILE A 2 11.37 -23.32 18.40
N ASP A 3 11.40 -24.64 18.12
CA ASP A 3 12.63 -25.43 18.22
C ASP A 3 13.41 -25.39 16.91
N PHE A 4 14.32 -24.43 16.82
CA PHE A 4 15.15 -24.22 15.61
C PHE A 4 16.09 -25.40 15.34
N ARG A 5 16.52 -26.17 16.37
CA ARG A 5 17.37 -27.36 16.17
C ARG A 5 16.58 -28.48 15.51
N ALA A 6 15.37 -28.74 15.97
CA ALA A 6 14.51 -29.72 15.33
C ALA A 6 14.23 -29.35 13.87
N LEU A 7 13.87 -28.09 13.60
CA LEU A 7 13.62 -27.60 12.24
C LEU A 7 14.86 -27.73 11.33
N THR A 8 16.05 -27.35 11.81
CA THR A 8 17.25 -27.46 10.99
C THR A 8 17.70 -28.90 10.76
N ASN A 9 17.43 -29.81 11.69
CA ASN A 9 17.68 -31.23 11.51
C ASN A 9 16.74 -31.84 10.44
N GLU A 10 15.49 -31.41 10.42
CA GLU A 10 14.48 -31.89 9.47
C GLU A 10 14.63 -31.26 8.08
N TYR A 11 14.67 -29.92 8.00
CA TYR A 11 14.61 -29.19 6.74
C TYR A 11 15.96 -28.72 6.21
N LYS A 12 17.05 -28.88 7.00
CA LYS A 12 18.40 -28.42 6.68
C LYS A 12 18.51 -26.88 6.68
N THR A 13 19.71 -26.39 6.35
CA THR A 13 20.02 -24.97 6.21
C THR A 13 20.55 -24.68 4.81
N PRO A 14 20.30 -23.47 4.24
CA PRO A 14 19.60 -22.32 4.82
C PRO A 14 18.08 -22.52 4.91
N LEU A 15 17.41 -21.97 5.94
CA LEU A 15 16.00 -22.13 6.19
C LEU A 15 15.37 -20.81 6.64
N TYR A 16 14.26 -20.43 6.00
CA TYR A 16 13.40 -19.32 6.46
C TYR A 16 12.29 -19.89 7.34
N VAL A 17 12.14 -19.33 8.54
CA VAL A 17 11.12 -19.72 9.51
C VAL A 17 10.21 -18.53 9.79
N TYR A 18 8.90 -18.71 9.62
CA TYR A 18 7.89 -17.70 9.89
C TYR A 18 7.06 -18.07 11.11
N ASP A 19 7.11 -17.23 12.15
CA ASP A 19 6.33 -17.41 13.38
C ASP A 19 4.97 -16.72 13.22
N PHE A 20 3.95 -17.48 12.88
CA PHE A 20 2.59 -16.97 12.69
C PHE A 20 1.96 -16.50 13.99
N ASP A 21 2.29 -17.09 15.16
CA ASP A 21 1.77 -16.64 16.45
C ASP A 21 2.32 -15.24 16.77
N TYR A 22 3.61 -15.02 16.49
CA TYR A 22 4.22 -13.70 16.66
C TYR A 22 3.62 -12.66 15.71
N MET A 23 3.40 -13.01 14.43
CA MET A 23 2.77 -12.15 13.43
C MET A 23 1.35 -11.77 13.87
N THR A 24 0.56 -12.74 14.31
CA THR A 24 -0.79 -12.54 14.89
C THR A 24 -0.76 -11.52 16.01
N LYS A 25 0.12 -11.72 16.98
CA LYS A 25 0.26 -10.82 18.13
C LYS A 25 0.60 -9.37 17.73
N GLN A 26 1.47 -9.19 16.74
CA GLN A 26 1.83 -7.83 16.28
C GLN A 26 0.67 -7.18 15.52
N PHE A 27 -0.01 -7.93 14.65
CA PHE A 27 -1.17 -7.44 13.92
C PHE A 27 -2.31 -7.03 14.85
N ASP A 28 -2.61 -7.84 15.85
CA ASP A 28 -3.67 -7.56 16.85
C ASP A 28 -3.36 -6.32 17.68
N LYS A 29 -2.09 -6.11 18.07
CA LYS A 29 -1.67 -4.88 18.75
C LYS A 29 -1.95 -3.64 17.91
N LEU A 30 -1.62 -3.68 16.61
CA LEU A 30 -1.85 -2.56 15.72
C LEU A 30 -3.36 -2.33 15.53
N LYS A 31 -4.14 -3.39 15.32
CA LYS A 31 -5.59 -3.33 15.17
C LYS A 31 -6.26 -2.76 16.42
N GLU A 32 -5.80 -3.16 17.62
CA GLU A 32 -6.31 -2.63 18.89
C GLU A 32 -6.00 -1.16 19.07
N ALA A 33 -4.82 -0.68 18.62
CA ALA A 33 -4.48 0.75 18.68
C ALA A 33 -5.44 1.63 17.85
N PHE A 34 -6.09 1.06 16.82
CA PHE A 34 -7.10 1.75 15.99
C PHE A 34 -8.54 1.42 16.40
N ARG A 35 -8.75 0.77 17.54
CA ARG A 35 -10.09 0.41 18.05
C ARG A 35 -11.00 1.64 18.13
N GLY A 36 -12.24 1.49 17.66
CA GLY A 36 -13.21 2.59 17.63
C GLY A 36 -13.02 3.61 16.51
N ARG A 37 -12.03 3.42 15.63
CA ARG A 37 -11.83 4.21 14.42
C ARG A 37 -12.25 3.41 13.18
N LYS A 38 -12.81 4.09 12.18
CA LYS A 38 -12.99 3.50 10.85
C LYS A 38 -11.61 3.37 10.21
N SER A 39 -11.02 2.19 10.29
CA SER A 39 -9.65 1.95 9.81
C SER A 39 -9.52 0.57 9.18
N ILE A 40 -8.59 0.45 8.25
CA ILE A 40 -8.14 -0.81 7.66
C ILE A 40 -6.64 -0.89 7.91
N VAL A 41 -6.19 -1.97 8.53
CA VAL A 41 -4.78 -2.33 8.56
C VAL A 41 -4.50 -3.14 7.29
N ALA A 42 -3.73 -2.58 6.36
CA ALA A 42 -3.35 -3.24 5.12
C ALA A 42 -1.90 -3.74 5.20
N TYR A 43 -1.71 -5.02 4.94
CA TYR A 43 -0.38 -5.63 4.89
C TYR A 43 0.35 -5.22 3.61
N ALA A 44 1.57 -4.70 3.74
CA ALA A 44 2.43 -4.36 2.62
C ALA A 44 3.02 -5.65 2.00
N VAL A 45 2.45 -6.09 0.88
CA VAL A 45 2.80 -7.38 0.23
C VAL A 45 4.27 -7.44 -0.17
N LYS A 46 4.87 -6.30 -0.54
CA LYS A 46 6.30 -6.18 -0.87
C LYS A 46 7.24 -6.64 0.25
N ALA A 47 6.82 -6.60 1.51
CA ALA A 47 7.64 -7.05 2.65
C ALA A 47 7.88 -8.56 2.61
N ASN A 48 6.84 -9.33 2.30
CA ASN A 48 6.92 -10.76 2.05
C ASN A 48 5.69 -11.23 1.28
N SER A 49 5.86 -11.52 0.00
CA SER A 49 4.79 -11.93 -0.91
C SER A 49 4.46 -13.43 -0.86
N ASN A 50 4.99 -14.18 0.12
CA ASN A 50 4.63 -15.58 0.32
C ASN A 50 3.12 -15.70 0.57
N LEU A 51 2.45 -16.55 -0.22
CA LEU A 51 0.99 -16.70 -0.17
C LEU A 51 0.48 -17.11 1.22
N SER A 52 1.21 -17.97 1.94
CA SER A 52 0.82 -18.39 3.29
C SER A 52 0.86 -17.22 4.27
N VAL A 53 1.83 -16.31 4.13
CA VAL A 53 1.93 -15.09 4.95
C VAL A 53 0.78 -14.14 4.62
N VAL A 54 0.56 -13.85 3.35
CA VAL A 54 -0.54 -12.96 2.92
C VAL A 54 -1.90 -13.53 3.33
N GLN A 55 -2.11 -14.85 3.16
CA GLN A 55 -3.33 -15.53 3.56
C GLN A 55 -3.56 -15.48 5.07
N HIS A 56 -2.49 -15.60 5.86
CA HIS A 56 -2.58 -15.49 7.30
C HIS A 56 -3.16 -14.13 7.71
N PHE A 57 -2.61 -13.04 7.20
CA PHE A 57 -3.12 -11.68 7.46
C PHE A 57 -4.52 -11.48 6.88
N ALA A 58 -4.82 -12.00 5.70
CA ALA A 58 -6.15 -11.94 5.10
C ALA A 58 -7.21 -12.57 6.02
N LYS A 59 -6.93 -13.76 6.60
CA LYS A 59 -7.81 -14.44 7.57
C LYS A 59 -8.03 -13.62 8.86
N MET A 60 -7.07 -12.77 9.24
CA MET A 60 -7.19 -11.84 10.36
C MET A 60 -7.97 -10.58 10.01
N GLY A 61 -8.40 -10.43 8.76
CA GLY A 61 -9.17 -9.28 8.27
C GLY A 61 -8.33 -8.12 7.75
N SER A 62 -7.04 -8.32 7.51
CA SER A 62 -6.16 -7.35 6.86
C SER A 62 -6.61 -7.00 5.46
N GLY A 63 -6.35 -5.77 5.03
CA GLY A 63 -6.23 -5.41 3.63
C GLY A 63 -4.86 -5.77 3.07
N ALA A 64 -4.61 -5.40 1.82
CA ALA A 64 -3.32 -5.54 1.16
C ALA A 64 -2.91 -4.23 0.48
N ASP A 65 -1.70 -3.77 0.75
CA ASP A 65 -1.03 -2.71 -0.02
C ASP A 65 -0.06 -3.34 -1.00
N CYS A 66 -0.35 -3.18 -2.30
CA CYS A 66 0.31 -3.84 -3.41
C CYS A 66 1.03 -2.82 -4.27
N VAL A 67 2.23 -3.13 -4.75
CA VAL A 67 3.05 -2.24 -5.59
C VAL A 67 3.21 -2.74 -7.03
N SER A 68 2.51 -3.81 -7.38
CA SER A 68 2.40 -4.35 -8.73
C SER A 68 1.11 -5.13 -8.90
N ILE A 69 0.67 -5.32 -10.15
CA ILE A 69 -0.50 -6.15 -10.43
C ILE A 69 -0.27 -7.61 -10.02
N GLY A 70 0.98 -8.08 -10.06
CA GLY A 70 1.35 -9.42 -9.56
C GLY A 70 1.06 -9.57 -8.07
N GLU A 71 1.30 -8.54 -7.26
CA GLU A 71 0.93 -8.54 -5.85
C GLU A 71 -0.57 -8.44 -5.62
N VAL A 72 -1.29 -7.65 -6.44
CA VAL A 72 -2.76 -7.59 -6.44
C VAL A 72 -3.34 -8.99 -6.69
N ARG A 73 -2.85 -9.70 -7.71
CA ARG A 73 -3.28 -11.08 -8.00
C ARG A 73 -2.99 -12.03 -6.83
N ARG A 74 -1.80 -11.89 -6.19
CA ARG A 74 -1.47 -12.67 -4.98
C ARG A 74 -2.40 -12.37 -3.80
N ALA A 75 -2.77 -11.10 -3.59
CA ALA A 75 -3.72 -10.71 -2.55
C ALA A 75 -5.08 -11.36 -2.76
N PHE A 76 -5.58 -11.39 -4.01
CA PHE A 76 -6.82 -12.10 -4.35
C PHE A 76 -6.71 -13.61 -4.08
N LEU A 77 -5.63 -14.25 -4.54
CA LEU A 77 -5.38 -15.67 -4.30
C LEU A 77 -5.30 -16.01 -2.80
N ALA A 78 -4.79 -15.08 -2.01
CA ALA A 78 -4.72 -15.23 -0.55
C ALA A 78 -6.06 -14.97 0.16
N GLY A 79 -7.11 -14.55 -0.58
CA GLY A 79 -8.45 -14.31 -0.03
C GLY A 79 -8.69 -12.90 0.50
N VAL A 80 -7.85 -11.92 0.14
CA VAL A 80 -8.12 -10.51 0.46
C VAL A 80 -9.25 -10.01 -0.44
N PRO A 81 -10.36 -9.47 0.12
CA PRO A 81 -11.45 -8.97 -0.70
C PRO A 81 -11.06 -7.69 -1.45
N ALA A 82 -11.61 -7.49 -2.66
CA ALA A 82 -11.30 -6.36 -3.53
C ALA A 82 -11.33 -5.01 -2.81
N TYR A 83 -12.39 -4.76 -2.04
CA TYR A 83 -12.60 -3.51 -1.28
C TYR A 83 -11.60 -3.28 -0.12
N LYS A 84 -10.58 -4.13 0.03
CA LYS A 84 -9.45 -3.98 0.95
C LYS A 84 -8.09 -4.04 0.26
N ILE A 85 -8.05 -4.01 -1.07
CA ILE A 85 -6.81 -4.01 -1.85
C ILE A 85 -6.52 -2.59 -2.31
N ILE A 86 -5.30 -2.13 -2.03
CA ILE A 86 -4.77 -0.84 -2.43
C ILE A 86 -3.67 -1.08 -3.46
N PHE A 87 -3.66 -0.34 -4.56
CA PHE A 87 -2.61 -0.43 -5.56
C PHE A 87 -1.74 0.83 -5.55
N SER A 88 -0.57 0.70 -4.99
CA SER A 88 0.47 1.72 -4.84
C SER A 88 1.60 1.53 -5.85
N GLY A 89 2.64 2.36 -5.78
CA GLY A 89 3.86 2.26 -6.56
C GLY A 89 3.85 3.09 -7.83
N VAL A 90 5.06 3.42 -8.30
CA VAL A 90 5.32 4.16 -9.53
C VAL A 90 5.36 3.21 -10.74
N GLY A 91 5.09 3.75 -11.93
CA GLY A 91 5.27 3.00 -13.18
C GLY A 91 4.20 1.94 -13.45
N LYS A 92 2.98 2.11 -12.95
CA LYS A 92 1.83 1.28 -13.35
C LYS A 92 1.58 1.40 -14.85
N SER A 93 1.56 0.28 -15.55
CA SER A 93 1.20 0.22 -16.97
C SER A 93 -0.30 0.32 -17.18
N ASP A 94 -0.74 0.67 -18.40
CA ASP A 94 -2.15 0.75 -18.75
C ASP A 94 -2.89 -0.57 -18.52
N SER A 95 -2.26 -1.69 -18.84
CA SER A 95 -2.83 -3.02 -18.61
C SER A 95 -2.99 -3.34 -17.13
N GLU A 96 -2.08 -2.89 -16.27
CA GLU A 96 -2.16 -3.09 -14.82
C GLU A 96 -3.25 -2.21 -14.20
N ILE A 97 -3.36 -0.94 -14.64
CA ILE A 97 -4.43 -0.03 -14.23
C ILE A 97 -5.79 -0.60 -14.64
N ARG A 98 -5.93 -1.04 -15.89
CA ARG A 98 -7.15 -1.66 -16.42
C ARG A 98 -7.58 -2.87 -15.57
N GLU A 99 -6.66 -3.82 -15.34
CA GLU A 99 -6.97 -5.00 -14.53
C GLU A 99 -7.37 -4.64 -13.09
N ALA A 100 -6.72 -3.63 -12.49
CA ALA A 100 -7.06 -3.16 -11.16
C ALA A 100 -8.47 -2.56 -11.09
N LEU A 101 -8.87 -1.76 -12.10
CA LEU A 101 -10.21 -1.19 -12.21
C LEU A 101 -11.27 -2.25 -12.46
N GLU A 102 -11.01 -3.21 -13.37
CA GLU A 102 -11.92 -4.34 -13.64
C GLU A 102 -12.16 -5.22 -12.41
N LYS A 103 -11.15 -5.32 -11.51
CA LYS A 103 -11.26 -6.05 -10.26
C LYS A 103 -11.93 -5.25 -9.14
N ASP A 104 -12.28 -4.00 -9.38
CA ASP A 104 -12.94 -3.09 -8.43
C ASP A 104 -12.23 -3.04 -7.07
N ILE A 105 -10.90 -2.88 -7.08
CA ILE A 105 -10.10 -2.76 -5.85
C ILE A 105 -10.47 -1.49 -5.07
N LEU A 106 -10.02 -1.37 -3.82
CA LEU A 106 -10.38 -0.27 -2.93
C LEU A 106 -10.06 1.09 -3.57
N TYR A 107 -8.81 1.32 -3.96
CA TYR A 107 -8.36 2.48 -4.74
C TYR A 107 -6.94 2.31 -5.29
N ILE A 108 -6.58 3.20 -6.21
CA ILE A 108 -5.22 3.34 -6.74
C ILE A 108 -4.56 4.57 -6.12
N ASN A 109 -3.37 4.42 -5.56
CA ASN A 109 -2.51 5.55 -5.17
C ASN A 109 -1.80 6.08 -6.42
N VAL A 110 -2.12 7.29 -6.84
CA VAL A 110 -1.49 7.97 -7.97
C VAL A 110 -0.33 8.85 -7.50
N GLU A 111 0.76 8.83 -8.24
CA GLU A 111 2.02 9.46 -7.85
C GLU A 111 2.50 10.57 -8.81
N SER A 112 1.71 10.88 -9.86
CA SER A 112 1.99 11.97 -10.81
C SER A 112 0.74 12.43 -11.56
N GLU A 113 0.76 13.67 -12.11
CA GLU A 113 -0.31 14.20 -12.97
C GLU A 113 -0.48 13.34 -14.24
N ALA A 114 0.63 12.85 -14.82
CA ALA A 114 0.59 11.97 -15.99
C ALA A 114 -0.11 10.63 -15.68
N GLU A 115 0.17 10.04 -14.51
CA GLU A 115 -0.50 8.81 -14.08
C GLU A 115 -2.00 9.05 -13.84
N LEU A 116 -2.37 10.17 -13.22
CA LEU A 116 -3.78 10.54 -13.01
C LEU A 116 -4.54 10.59 -14.35
N GLY A 117 -3.96 11.26 -15.37
CA GLY A 117 -4.56 11.32 -16.71
C GLY A 117 -4.71 9.94 -17.37
N ARG A 118 -3.75 9.04 -17.16
CA ARG A 118 -3.83 7.65 -17.66
C ARG A 118 -4.93 6.85 -16.96
N VAL A 119 -5.05 6.98 -15.63
CA VAL A 119 -6.13 6.33 -14.87
C VAL A 119 -7.49 6.85 -15.33
N GLU A 120 -7.63 8.15 -15.54
CA GLU A 120 -8.86 8.78 -16.05
C GLU A 120 -9.27 8.23 -17.42
N MET A 121 -8.32 8.22 -18.38
CA MET A 121 -8.53 7.69 -19.73
C MET A 121 -8.99 6.22 -19.70
N ILE A 122 -8.34 5.37 -18.92
CA ILE A 122 -8.68 3.95 -18.83
C ILE A 122 -10.04 3.76 -18.15
N ALA A 123 -10.36 4.56 -17.14
CA ALA A 123 -11.65 4.53 -16.48
C ALA A 123 -12.79 4.95 -17.43
N GLU A 124 -12.55 5.96 -18.28
CA GLU A 124 -13.48 6.36 -19.36
C GLU A 124 -13.73 5.22 -20.35
N GLU A 125 -12.65 4.58 -20.85
CA GLU A 125 -12.77 3.44 -21.77
C GLU A 125 -13.59 2.27 -21.18
N LEU A 126 -13.48 2.05 -19.88
CA LEU A 126 -14.21 1.03 -19.13
C LEU A 126 -15.61 1.49 -18.71
N ASN A 127 -15.98 2.74 -18.98
CA ASN A 127 -17.20 3.38 -18.45
C ASN A 127 -17.32 3.17 -16.91
N ALA A 128 -16.20 3.29 -16.22
CA ALA A 128 -16.08 3.11 -14.78
C ALA A 128 -15.75 4.45 -14.09
N LYS A 129 -15.79 4.43 -12.76
CA LYS A 129 -15.29 5.52 -11.91
C LYS A 129 -14.16 5.02 -11.04
N ALA A 130 -12.93 5.45 -11.33
CA ALA A 130 -11.74 5.04 -10.62
C ALA A 130 -11.62 5.75 -9.27
N ARG A 131 -11.65 5.00 -8.18
CA ARG A 131 -11.29 5.54 -6.85
C ARG A 131 -9.79 5.74 -6.79
N ILE A 132 -9.37 6.97 -6.49
CA ILE A 132 -7.95 7.34 -6.43
C ILE A 132 -7.62 8.01 -5.09
N SER A 133 -6.37 7.86 -4.68
CA SER A 133 -5.73 8.63 -3.62
C SER A 133 -4.45 9.24 -4.19
N VAL A 134 -4.17 10.50 -3.88
CA VAL A 134 -2.94 11.16 -4.37
C VAL A 134 -1.83 10.99 -3.35
N ARG A 135 -0.68 10.48 -3.78
CA ARG A 135 0.50 10.39 -2.94
C ARG A 135 1.21 11.74 -2.90
N VAL A 136 1.25 12.32 -1.71
CA VAL A 136 1.98 13.56 -1.44
C VAL A 136 3.33 13.28 -0.79
N ASN A 137 4.29 14.12 -1.11
CA ASN A 137 5.56 14.19 -0.42
C ASN A 137 5.46 15.31 0.62
N PRO A 138 5.43 14.99 1.93
CA PRO A 138 5.26 15.99 2.98
C PRO A 138 6.54 16.81 3.24
N ASN A 139 7.65 16.48 2.58
CA ASN A 139 8.96 17.10 2.76
C ASN A 139 9.46 17.06 4.23
N ILE A 140 9.18 15.95 4.90
CA ILE A 140 9.62 15.66 6.27
C ILE A 140 10.82 14.73 6.25
N ASP A 141 11.88 15.07 7.02
CA ASP A 141 13.03 14.18 7.21
C ASP A 141 12.67 13.04 8.17
N PRO A 142 12.63 11.78 7.70
CA PRO A 142 12.29 10.63 8.53
C PRO A 142 13.41 10.24 9.50
N LYS A 143 14.57 10.91 9.48
CA LYS A 143 15.76 10.60 10.29
C LYS A 143 16.21 9.13 10.15
N THR A 144 16.05 8.58 8.95
CA THR A 144 16.48 7.23 8.59
C THR A 144 17.68 7.30 7.65
N HIS A 145 18.20 6.13 7.23
CA HIS A 145 19.31 6.10 6.29
C HIS A 145 18.95 6.81 4.98
N PRO A 146 19.80 7.69 4.39
CA PRO A 146 19.48 8.49 3.21
C PRO A 146 18.93 7.69 2.02
N TYR A 147 19.40 6.45 1.82
CA TYR A 147 18.95 5.60 0.72
C TYR A 147 17.54 5.01 0.88
N ILE A 148 16.92 5.09 2.07
CA ILE A 148 15.58 4.55 2.33
C ILE A 148 14.56 5.64 2.66
N SER A 149 14.99 6.90 2.78
CA SER A 149 14.10 8.05 2.93
C SER A 149 13.32 8.29 1.64
N THR A 150 12.02 8.53 1.75
CA THR A 150 11.12 8.84 0.62
C THR A 150 10.31 10.11 0.83
N GLY A 151 10.57 10.84 1.92
CA GLY A 151 9.80 12.02 2.33
C GLY A 151 10.44 13.37 2.01
N LEU A 152 11.63 13.42 1.40
CA LEU A 152 12.33 14.66 1.07
C LEU A 152 11.96 15.16 -0.33
N HIS A 153 12.14 16.47 -0.57
CA HIS A 153 11.79 17.15 -1.82
C HIS A 153 12.41 16.51 -3.08
N ASP A 154 13.63 16.01 -3.00
CA ASP A 154 14.36 15.41 -4.13
C ASP A 154 14.03 13.92 -4.35
N ASN A 155 13.04 13.39 -3.64
CA ASN A 155 12.64 11.99 -3.79
C ASN A 155 11.74 11.79 -5.00
N LYS A 156 11.94 10.67 -5.69
CA LYS A 156 11.22 10.26 -6.91
C LYS A 156 9.76 9.84 -6.68
N PHE A 157 9.25 9.87 -5.45
CA PHE A 157 7.94 9.34 -5.09
C PHE A 157 6.98 10.46 -4.69
N GLY A 158 5.74 10.38 -5.22
CA GLY A 158 4.68 11.32 -4.91
C GLY A 158 4.89 12.71 -5.50
N VAL A 159 3.97 13.60 -5.21
CA VAL A 159 3.96 14.99 -5.67
C VAL A 159 4.00 15.97 -4.50
N ASP A 160 4.42 17.20 -4.74
CA ASP A 160 4.30 18.28 -3.77
C ASP A 160 2.82 18.65 -3.51
N LEU A 161 2.56 19.36 -2.41
CA LEU A 161 1.19 19.73 -2.01
C LEU A 161 0.47 20.61 -3.02
N SER A 162 1.19 21.48 -3.74
CA SER A 162 0.60 22.35 -4.76
C SER A 162 0.14 21.56 -5.99
N THR A 163 0.93 20.60 -6.42
CA THR A 163 0.60 19.66 -7.49
C THR A 163 -0.56 18.73 -7.05
N ALA A 164 -0.52 18.19 -5.83
CA ALA A 164 -1.60 17.38 -5.30
C ALA A 164 -2.93 18.14 -5.33
N LYS A 165 -2.92 19.42 -4.93
CA LYS A 165 -4.13 20.26 -4.98
C LYS A 165 -4.69 20.40 -6.39
N ARG A 166 -3.84 20.59 -7.41
CA ARG A 166 -4.29 20.62 -8.82
C ARG A 166 -4.88 19.28 -9.25
N MET A 167 -4.23 18.18 -8.89
CA MET A 167 -4.72 16.83 -9.18
C MET A 167 -6.10 16.56 -8.55
N TYR A 168 -6.32 17.01 -7.31
CA TYR A 168 -7.63 16.91 -6.66
C TYR A 168 -8.71 17.75 -7.37
N ILE A 169 -8.38 18.96 -7.82
CA ILE A 169 -9.30 19.80 -8.58
C ILE A 169 -9.67 19.11 -9.91
N GLN A 170 -8.69 18.55 -10.63
CA GLN A 170 -8.93 17.77 -11.84
C GLN A 170 -9.83 16.56 -11.54
N ALA A 171 -9.49 15.77 -10.54
CA ALA A 171 -10.23 14.57 -10.20
C ALA A 171 -11.69 14.86 -9.78
N ASN A 172 -11.92 15.93 -9.02
CA ASN A 172 -13.27 16.34 -8.62
C ASN A 172 -14.14 16.82 -9.80
N ASN A 173 -13.52 17.33 -10.85
CA ASN A 173 -14.23 17.78 -12.06
C ASN A 173 -14.42 16.65 -13.09
N SER A 174 -13.81 15.49 -12.88
CA SER A 174 -13.90 14.33 -13.76
C SER A 174 -15.14 13.51 -13.48
N LEU A 175 -15.77 12.98 -14.54
CA LEU A 175 -16.85 12.00 -14.43
C LEU A 175 -16.31 10.59 -14.11
N HIS A 176 -15.03 10.33 -14.38
CA HIS A 176 -14.41 9.02 -14.33
C HIS A 176 -13.43 8.85 -13.17
N LEU A 177 -13.24 9.88 -12.33
CA LEU A 177 -12.39 9.82 -11.14
C LEU A 177 -13.22 10.06 -9.87
N ASP A 178 -12.84 9.37 -8.80
CA ASP A 178 -13.36 9.52 -7.44
C ASP A 178 -12.21 9.70 -6.46
N PRO A 179 -11.84 10.94 -6.08
CA PRO A 179 -10.76 11.21 -5.16
C PRO A 179 -11.18 10.89 -3.72
N VAL A 180 -10.80 9.72 -3.21
CA VAL A 180 -11.24 9.19 -1.92
C VAL A 180 -10.26 9.43 -0.77
N GLY A 181 -9.03 9.87 -1.05
CA GLY A 181 -8.05 10.03 0.02
C GLY A 181 -6.72 10.66 -0.40
N ILE A 182 -5.89 10.89 0.59
CA ILE A 182 -4.50 11.33 0.47
C ILE A 182 -3.60 10.23 1.04
N HIS A 183 -2.45 10.02 0.42
CA HIS A 183 -1.47 9.03 0.84
C HIS A 183 -0.12 9.70 1.04
N PHE A 184 0.63 9.27 2.04
CA PHE A 184 2.05 9.59 2.18
C PHE A 184 2.84 8.38 2.65
N HIS A 185 4.12 8.37 2.30
CA HIS A 185 5.09 7.39 2.78
C HIS A 185 6.45 8.07 2.88
N ILE A 186 6.96 8.23 4.09
CA ILE A 186 8.19 8.99 4.37
C ILE A 186 9.44 8.12 4.46
N GLY A 187 9.29 6.82 4.41
CA GLY A 187 10.39 5.85 4.44
C GLY A 187 10.03 4.59 5.21
N SER A 188 10.85 3.57 5.06
CA SER A 188 10.77 2.33 5.83
C SER A 188 11.75 2.36 7.01
N GLN A 189 11.62 1.39 7.95
CA GLN A 189 12.50 1.23 9.10
C GLN A 189 12.52 2.44 10.06
N LEU A 190 11.40 3.15 10.16
CA LEU A 190 11.23 4.23 11.11
C LEU A 190 11.23 3.68 12.54
N THR A 191 12.08 4.24 13.39
CA THR A 191 12.18 3.89 14.82
C THR A 191 11.53 4.93 15.73
N GLU A 192 11.19 6.11 15.17
CA GLU A 192 10.53 7.21 15.86
C GLU A 192 9.18 7.53 15.22
N LEU A 193 8.21 7.91 16.05
CA LEU A 193 6.86 8.24 15.58
C LEU A 193 6.67 9.73 15.23
N THR A 194 7.57 10.60 15.69
CA THR A 194 7.49 12.05 15.46
C THR A 194 7.37 12.42 13.99
N PRO A 195 8.20 11.89 13.06
CA PRO A 195 8.08 12.21 11.64
C PRO A 195 6.73 11.78 11.02
N ILE A 196 6.15 10.66 11.50
CA ILE A 196 4.82 10.20 11.03
C ILE A 196 3.74 11.19 11.48
N ARG A 197 3.80 11.67 12.72
CA ARG A 197 2.86 12.64 13.26
C ARG A 197 2.97 13.98 12.52
N GLU A 198 4.18 14.51 12.33
CA GLU A 198 4.43 15.75 11.59
C GLU A 198 3.93 15.67 10.13
N SER A 199 4.02 14.47 9.50
CA SER A 199 3.50 14.26 8.15
C SER A 199 1.97 14.21 8.07
N ALA A 200 1.31 13.92 9.18
CA ALA A 200 -0.16 13.82 9.27
C ALA A 200 -0.84 15.13 9.70
N GLU A 201 -0.09 16.05 10.31
CA GLU A 201 -0.50 17.42 10.67
C GLU A 201 -0.37 18.39 9.48
#